data_86ff326fefbd8f3c93d4c8f9e2a78129
#
_entry.id   86ff326fefbd8f3c93d4c8f9e2a78129
#
_cell.length_a   1.000
_cell.length_b   1.000
_cell.length_c   1.000
_cell.angle_alpha   90.00
_cell.angle_beta   90.00
_cell.angle_gamma   90.00
#
_symmetry.space_group_name_H-M   'P 1'
#
loop_
_entity.id
_entity.type
_entity.pdbx_description
1 polymer ?
#
loop_
_entity_poly.entity_id
_entity_poly.type
_entity_poly.pdbx_seq_one_letter_code
_entity_poly.pdbx_strand_id
1 'polypeptide(L)'
;MRSAITFLGLFLLAAITPSASPLSLSAQEHSYSSPKTNYIVDLPSATWRLVDEPDDIHQHAEFVYGDRNDGYLRIRKETLDEGLTVKEFARRDQDQKERFRPGYVDGKEEQFAGRLTGVTMSFEYSAAGKPMAGRSYYLQGDSGNVYVLRFTGMRDKLMRIRNQTDLIARSLRLK
;
A
#
# COMPACT_ATOMS: atom_id res chain seq x y z
N MET A 1 -42.10 -27.43 -75.54
CA MET A 1 -41.03 -28.05 -74.72
C MET A 1 -40.06 -26.97 -74.30
N ARG A 2 -40.20 -26.45 -73.11
CA ARG A 2 -39.30 -25.40 -72.51
C ARG A 2 -39.04 -25.75 -71.06
N SER A 3 -37.85 -26.20 -70.76
CA SER A 3 -37.37 -26.47 -69.42
C SER A 3 -37.04 -25.14 -68.70
N ALA A 4 -37.62 -24.96 -67.55
CA ALA A 4 -37.24 -23.85 -66.62
C ALA A 4 -36.26 -24.40 -65.58
N ILE A 5 -35.08 -23.75 -65.46
CA ILE A 5 -34.06 -24.02 -64.44
C ILE A 5 -34.23 -22.95 -63.37
N THR A 6 -34.58 -23.38 -62.16
CA THR A 6 -34.73 -22.52 -60.98
C THR A 6 -33.38 -22.50 -60.26
N PHE A 7 -32.74 -21.33 -60.19
CA PHE A 7 -31.57 -21.07 -59.36
C PHE A 7 -31.98 -20.73 -57.92
N LEU A 8 -31.58 -21.59 -56.99
CA LEU A 8 -31.76 -21.33 -55.55
C LEU A 8 -30.52 -20.65 -55.01
N GLY A 9 -30.62 -19.35 -54.76
CA GLY A 9 -29.58 -18.56 -54.19
C GLY A 9 -29.52 -18.74 -52.66
N LEU A 10 -28.40 -19.30 -52.13
CA LEU A 10 -28.14 -19.45 -50.72
C LEU A 10 -27.48 -18.15 -50.18
N PHE A 11 -28.23 -17.34 -49.43
CA PHE A 11 -27.70 -16.18 -48.70
C PHE A 11 -27.06 -16.63 -47.42
N LEU A 12 -25.71 -16.54 -47.33
CA LEU A 12 -24.94 -16.75 -46.12
C LEU A 12 -24.91 -15.46 -45.31
N LEU A 13 -25.70 -15.38 -44.22
CA LEU A 13 -25.67 -14.28 -43.28
C LEU A 13 -24.48 -14.47 -42.34
N ALA A 14 -23.39 -13.72 -42.54
CA ALA A 14 -22.27 -13.68 -41.60
C ALA A 14 -22.64 -12.79 -40.39
N ALA A 15 -22.86 -13.41 -39.22
CA ALA A 15 -23.08 -12.72 -37.95
C ALA A 15 -21.76 -12.19 -37.45
N ILE A 16 -21.59 -10.85 -37.53
CA ILE A 16 -20.47 -10.14 -36.92
C ILE A 16 -20.79 -9.94 -35.43
N THR A 17 -20.17 -10.76 -34.56
CA THR A 17 -20.23 -10.56 -33.11
C THR A 17 -19.24 -9.45 -32.71
N PRO A 18 -19.68 -8.35 -32.10
CA PRO A 18 -18.75 -7.37 -31.57
C PRO A 18 -18.02 -7.96 -30.36
N SER A 19 -16.71 -8.19 -30.50
CA SER A 19 -15.84 -8.57 -29.41
C SER A 19 -15.64 -7.35 -28.50
N ALA A 20 -16.37 -7.28 -27.40
CA ALA A 20 -16.17 -6.30 -26.35
C ALA A 20 -14.90 -6.64 -25.59
N SER A 21 -13.78 -6.00 -25.91
CA SER A 21 -12.57 -6.06 -25.09
C SER A 21 -12.85 -5.43 -23.74
N PRO A 22 -12.55 -6.13 -22.62
CA PRO A 22 -12.68 -5.50 -21.31
C PRO A 22 -11.69 -4.34 -21.23
N LEU A 23 -12.22 -3.11 -21.00
CA LEU A 23 -11.41 -1.95 -20.66
C LEU A 23 -10.76 -2.23 -19.30
N SER A 24 -9.50 -2.67 -19.33
CA SER A 24 -8.67 -2.71 -18.14
C SER A 24 -8.44 -1.27 -17.68
N LEU A 25 -9.17 -0.84 -16.66
CA LEU A 25 -8.89 0.41 -15.95
C LEU A 25 -7.55 0.19 -15.21
N SER A 26 -6.43 0.46 -15.87
CA SER A 26 -5.15 0.51 -15.19
C SER A 26 -5.18 1.74 -14.27
N ALA A 27 -5.30 1.51 -12.96
CA ALA A 27 -5.00 2.55 -11.98
C ALA A 27 -3.57 3.02 -12.26
N GLN A 28 -3.41 4.31 -12.52
CA GLN A 28 -2.11 4.89 -12.82
C GLN A 28 -1.28 4.88 -11.53
N GLU A 29 -0.46 3.85 -11.37
CA GLU A 29 0.44 3.71 -10.24
C GLU A 29 1.56 4.74 -10.37
N HIS A 30 1.70 5.60 -9.38
CA HIS A 30 2.81 6.54 -9.29
C HIS A 30 3.91 5.91 -8.45
N SER A 31 4.99 5.47 -9.09
CA SER A 31 6.14 4.92 -8.40
C SER A 31 6.99 6.04 -7.80
N TYR A 32 7.23 5.97 -6.50
CA TYR A 32 8.14 6.87 -5.79
C TYR A 32 9.51 6.24 -5.63
N SER A 33 10.54 7.00 -5.97
CA SER A 33 11.95 6.66 -5.77
C SER A 33 12.76 7.95 -5.59
N SER A 34 13.71 7.96 -4.66
CA SER A 34 14.62 9.09 -4.43
C SER A 34 16.07 8.60 -4.45
N PRO A 35 17.05 9.40 -4.92
CA PRO A 35 18.48 9.06 -4.80
C PRO A 35 18.91 8.78 -3.37
N LYS A 36 18.25 9.38 -2.38
CA LYS A 36 18.52 9.22 -0.95
C LYS A 36 17.90 7.98 -0.32
N THR A 37 17.13 7.20 -1.06
CA THR A 37 16.52 5.96 -0.56
C THR A 37 17.03 4.76 -1.34
N ASN A 38 17.15 3.61 -0.68
CA ASN A 38 17.45 2.34 -1.32
C ASN A 38 16.18 1.51 -1.60
N TYR A 39 15.02 2.12 -1.52
CA TYR A 39 13.73 1.49 -1.81
C TYR A 39 12.93 2.24 -2.86
N ILE A 40 11.98 1.53 -3.44
CA ILE A 40 10.94 2.05 -4.33
C ILE A 40 9.60 1.62 -3.76
N VAL A 41 8.59 2.49 -3.83
CA VAL A 41 7.22 2.21 -3.41
C VAL A 41 6.23 2.74 -4.44
N ASP A 42 5.19 1.97 -4.73
CA ASP A 42 4.15 2.37 -5.67
C ASP A 42 2.96 2.96 -4.89
N LEU A 43 2.55 4.16 -5.28
CA LEU A 43 1.42 4.88 -4.69
C LEU A 43 0.18 4.64 -5.58
N PRO A 44 -0.92 4.07 -5.07
CA PRO A 44 -2.03 3.60 -5.90
C PRO A 44 -2.91 4.73 -6.45
N SER A 45 -2.66 5.97 -6.05
CA SER A 45 -3.36 7.14 -6.60
C SER A 45 -2.55 8.43 -6.44
N ALA A 46 -2.80 9.41 -7.31
CA ALA A 46 -2.22 10.76 -7.21
C ALA A 46 -2.68 11.55 -5.95
N THR A 47 -3.64 11.02 -5.19
CA THR A 47 -4.07 11.61 -3.92
C THR A 47 -2.98 11.49 -2.85
N TRP A 48 -2.08 10.48 -2.95
CA TRP A 48 -0.88 10.38 -2.14
C TRP A 48 0.17 11.38 -2.62
N ARG A 49 0.59 12.28 -1.75
CA ARG A 49 1.56 13.32 -2.07
C ARG A 49 2.72 13.29 -1.08
N LEU A 50 3.94 13.38 -1.58
CA LEU A 50 5.14 13.56 -0.76
C LEU A 50 5.05 14.93 -0.06
N VAL A 51 5.32 14.97 1.24
CA VAL A 51 5.30 16.19 2.06
C VAL A 51 6.61 16.45 2.82
N ASP A 52 7.46 15.42 2.92
CA ASP A 52 8.79 15.56 3.46
C ASP A 52 9.77 14.64 2.71
N GLU A 53 10.91 15.22 2.32
CA GLU A 53 11.97 14.55 1.57
C GLU A 53 12.76 13.59 2.47
N PRO A 54 13.25 12.46 1.95
CA PRO A 54 14.04 11.51 2.70
C PRO A 54 15.39 12.09 3.15
N ASP A 55 15.78 11.79 4.38
CA ASP A 55 17.13 12.00 4.88
C ASP A 55 18.07 10.83 4.44
N ASP A 56 19.39 11.07 4.55
CA ASP A 56 20.39 10.11 4.08
C ASP A 56 20.64 8.95 5.08
N ILE A 57 20.22 9.09 6.34
CA ILE A 57 20.49 8.13 7.42
C ILE A 57 19.34 7.13 7.55
N HIS A 58 18.14 7.65 7.86
CA HIS A 58 16.95 6.81 8.10
C HIS A 58 16.12 6.59 6.84
N GLN A 59 16.51 7.24 5.72
CA GLN A 59 15.79 7.21 4.45
C GLN A 59 14.30 7.54 4.64
N HIS A 60 14.06 8.55 5.48
CA HIS A 60 12.75 8.93 5.95
C HIS A 60 12.00 9.71 4.87
N ALA A 61 10.82 9.25 4.49
CA ALA A 61 9.91 9.95 3.58
C ALA A 61 8.51 10.00 4.18
N GLU A 62 7.83 11.13 4.00
CA GLU A 62 6.47 11.31 4.49
C GLU A 62 5.50 11.64 3.35
N PHE A 63 4.33 11.02 3.38
CA PHE A 63 3.26 11.22 2.41
C PHE A 63 1.94 11.49 3.12
N VAL A 64 1.06 12.22 2.45
CA VAL A 64 -0.32 12.41 2.88
C VAL A 64 -1.30 11.96 1.80
N TYR A 65 -2.41 11.37 2.23
CA TYR A 65 -3.58 11.09 1.41
C TYR A 65 -4.61 12.18 1.66
N GLY A 66 -4.76 13.13 0.70
CA GLY A 66 -5.57 14.32 0.94
C GLY A 66 -4.92 15.24 1.96
N ASP A 67 -5.21 15.03 3.25
CA ASP A 67 -4.55 15.71 4.37
C ASP A 67 -4.02 14.72 5.43
N ARG A 68 -3.31 15.22 6.45
CA ARG A 68 -2.71 14.38 7.52
C ARG A 68 -3.75 13.62 8.36
N ASN A 69 -4.99 14.09 8.42
CA ASN A 69 -6.05 13.43 9.18
C ASN A 69 -6.74 12.34 8.36
N ASP A 70 -6.75 12.46 7.03
CA ASP A 70 -7.34 11.47 6.14
C ASP A 70 -6.43 10.24 5.99
N GLY A 71 -5.12 10.48 5.84
CA GLY A 71 -4.11 9.44 5.80
C GLY A 71 -2.72 10.05 5.76
N TYR A 72 -1.86 9.61 6.67
CA TYR A 72 -0.47 10.02 6.77
C TYR A 72 0.41 8.79 6.80
N LEU A 73 1.34 8.70 5.87
CA LEU A 73 2.33 7.63 5.76
C LEU A 73 3.72 8.18 6.09
N ARG A 74 4.42 7.51 6.98
CA ARG A 74 5.85 7.68 7.22
C ARG A 74 6.57 6.38 6.88
N ILE A 75 7.56 6.46 5.98
CA ILE A 75 8.47 5.36 5.67
C ILE A 75 9.82 5.70 6.31
N ARG A 76 10.43 4.72 6.98
CA ARG A 76 11.78 4.84 7.52
C ARG A 76 12.50 3.49 7.46
N LYS A 77 13.81 3.57 7.32
CA LYS A 77 14.72 2.43 7.44
C LYS A 77 15.29 2.41 8.86
N GLU A 78 15.35 1.25 9.48
CA GLU A 78 15.94 1.03 10.81
C GLU A 78 16.90 -0.16 10.72
N THR A 79 17.90 -0.18 11.57
CA THR A 79 18.80 -1.34 11.71
C THR A 79 18.30 -2.20 12.83
N LEU A 80 18.25 -3.52 12.61
CA LEU A 80 17.96 -4.51 13.66
C LEU A 80 19.21 -4.75 14.49
N ASP A 81 19.05 -4.78 15.81
CA ASP A 81 20.10 -5.26 16.71
C ASP A 81 20.38 -6.74 16.41
N GLU A 82 21.61 -7.17 16.65
CA GLU A 82 22.02 -8.55 16.41
C GLU A 82 21.14 -9.55 17.20
N GLY A 83 20.63 -10.55 16.50
CA GLY A 83 19.73 -11.57 17.05
C GLY A 83 18.28 -11.15 17.23
N LEU A 84 17.92 -9.88 16.96
CA LEU A 84 16.53 -9.42 17.08
C LEU A 84 15.74 -9.78 15.81
N THR A 85 14.59 -10.40 15.97
CA THR A 85 13.67 -10.64 14.87
C THR A 85 12.86 -9.39 14.53
N VAL A 86 12.35 -9.30 13.28
CA VAL A 86 11.43 -8.20 12.87
C VAL A 86 10.21 -8.11 13.77
N LYS A 87 9.69 -9.24 14.23
CA LYS A 87 8.54 -9.29 15.13
C LYS A 87 8.85 -8.69 16.51
N GLU A 88 9.98 -9.02 17.10
CA GLU A 88 10.42 -8.45 18.37
C GLU A 88 10.73 -6.96 18.24
N PHE A 89 11.37 -6.56 17.14
CA PHE A 89 11.58 -5.15 16.83
C PHE A 89 10.24 -4.41 16.73
N ALA A 90 9.26 -4.96 16.01
CA ALA A 90 7.95 -4.36 15.83
C ALA A 90 7.24 -4.11 17.18
N ARG A 91 7.27 -5.10 18.08
CA ARG A 91 6.69 -4.96 19.43
C ARG A 91 7.41 -3.89 20.25
N ARG A 92 8.75 -3.90 20.24
CA ARG A 92 9.56 -2.89 20.94
C ARG A 92 9.29 -1.48 20.41
N ASP A 93 9.25 -1.31 19.08
CA ASP A 93 8.97 -0.02 18.45
C ASP A 93 7.56 0.49 18.75
N GLN A 94 6.57 -0.41 18.76
CA GLN A 94 5.19 -0.09 19.14
C GLN A 94 5.10 0.35 20.61
N ASP A 95 5.73 -0.39 21.51
CA ASP A 95 5.76 -0.07 22.94
C ASP A 95 6.46 1.28 23.22
N GLN A 96 7.58 1.55 22.55
CA GLN A 96 8.37 2.76 22.79
C GLN A 96 7.78 4.00 22.12
N LYS A 97 7.10 3.89 20.99
CA LYS A 97 6.69 5.06 20.19
C LYS A 97 5.19 5.33 20.18
N GLU A 98 4.37 4.29 20.36
CA GLU A 98 2.92 4.43 20.19
C GLU A 98 2.13 4.25 21.49
N ARG A 99 2.55 3.36 22.38
CA ARG A 99 1.82 3.02 23.60
C ARG A 99 1.55 4.19 24.55
N PHE A 100 2.34 5.25 24.46
CA PHE A 100 2.17 6.47 25.28
C PHE A 100 1.15 7.46 24.74
N ARG A 101 0.55 7.17 23.58
CA ARG A 101 -0.49 8.04 23.04
C ARG A 101 -1.74 7.99 23.91
N PRO A 102 -2.44 9.14 24.10
CA PRO A 102 -3.69 9.16 24.87
C PRO A 102 -4.72 8.17 24.32
N GLY A 103 -5.33 7.38 25.19
CA GLY A 103 -6.34 6.41 24.79
C GLY A 103 -5.83 5.30 23.88
N TYR A 104 -4.54 4.96 23.97
CA TYR A 104 -3.96 3.88 23.19
C TYR A 104 -4.62 2.53 23.46
N VAL A 105 -4.94 1.82 22.38
CA VAL A 105 -5.48 0.45 22.39
C VAL A 105 -4.71 -0.37 21.38
N ASP A 106 -4.16 -1.51 21.83
CA ASP A 106 -3.54 -2.49 20.93
C ASP A 106 -4.58 -3.07 19.98
N GLY A 107 -4.22 -3.16 18.72
CA GLY A 107 -4.98 -3.86 17.70
C GLY A 107 -4.41 -5.23 17.38
N LYS A 108 -4.48 -5.62 16.11
CA LYS A 108 -4.02 -6.92 15.63
C LYS A 108 -2.55 -6.90 15.24
N GLU A 109 -1.83 -7.98 15.62
CA GLU A 109 -0.54 -8.37 15.05
C GLU A 109 -0.81 -9.49 14.04
N GLU A 110 -0.37 -9.31 12.78
CA GLU A 110 -0.59 -10.27 11.69
C GLU A 110 0.70 -10.45 10.90
N GLN A 111 0.92 -11.66 10.35
CA GLN A 111 2.00 -11.89 9.40
C GLN A 111 1.70 -11.12 8.11
N PHE A 112 2.74 -10.57 7.49
CA PHE A 112 2.62 -9.84 6.25
C PHE A 112 3.49 -10.46 5.16
N ALA A 113 2.91 -10.60 3.96
CA ALA A 113 3.60 -11.07 2.77
C ALA A 113 3.34 -10.10 1.61
N GLY A 114 4.40 -9.55 1.06
CA GLY A 114 4.44 -8.70 -0.12
C GLY A 114 5.70 -9.02 -0.91
N ARG A 115 6.32 -8.03 -1.56
CA ARG A 115 7.68 -8.15 -2.12
C ARG A 115 8.71 -8.37 -1.03
N LEU A 116 8.50 -7.74 0.13
CA LEU A 116 9.18 -8.05 1.38
C LEU A 116 8.18 -8.72 2.34
N THR A 117 8.69 -9.56 3.23
CA THR A 117 7.90 -10.21 4.28
C THR A 117 8.10 -9.52 5.62
N GLY A 118 7.21 -9.77 6.57
CA GLY A 118 7.32 -9.17 7.89
C GLY A 118 6.05 -9.28 8.71
N VAL A 119 5.78 -8.28 9.53
CA VAL A 119 4.58 -8.23 10.38
C VAL A 119 3.85 -6.91 10.24
N THR A 120 2.55 -6.95 10.46
CA THR A 120 1.69 -5.78 10.54
C THR A 120 1.17 -5.64 11.95
N MET A 121 1.16 -4.42 12.48
CA MET A 121 0.55 -4.09 13.77
C MET A 121 -0.44 -2.94 13.59
N SER A 122 -1.65 -3.10 14.10
CA SER A 122 -2.65 -2.03 14.15
C SER A 122 -2.83 -1.53 15.57
N PHE A 123 -3.31 -0.30 15.71
CA PHE A 123 -3.59 0.31 17.00
C PHE A 123 -4.59 1.45 16.85
N GLU A 124 -5.23 1.82 17.96
CA GLU A 124 -6.09 3.00 18.04
C GLU A 124 -5.57 3.93 19.13
N TYR A 125 -5.90 5.22 19.03
CA TYR A 125 -5.55 6.24 20.02
C TYR A 125 -6.44 7.47 19.87
N SER A 126 -6.29 8.45 20.75
CA SER A 126 -7.00 9.72 20.69
C SER A 126 -6.02 10.86 20.44
N ALA A 127 -6.37 11.79 19.55
CA ALA A 127 -5.62 13.03 19.35
C ALA A 127 -6.58 14.20 19.26
N ALA A 128 -6.39 15.21 20.10
CA ALA A 128 -7.28 16.38 20.20
C ALA A 128 -8.77 15.99 20.31
N GLY A 129 -9.08 14.96 21.11
CA GLY A 129 -10.43 14.45 21.31
C GLY A 129 -11.02 13.65 20.14
N LYS A 130 -10.27 13.41 19.08
CA LYS A 130 -10.71 12.65 17.92
C LYS A 130 -10.21 11.21 17.97
N PRO A 131 -11.03 10.21 17.55
CA PRO A 131 -10.59 8.83 17.43
C PRO A 131 -9.64 8.68 16.23
N MET A 132 -8.44 8.23 16.49
CA MET A 132 -7.40 7.99 15.51
C MET A 132 -7.10 6.49 15.41
N ALA A 133 -6.57 6.08 14.28
CA ALA A 133 -6.04 4.73 14.09
C ALA A 133 -4.63 4.78 13.48
N GLY A 134 -3.88 3.71 13.71
CA GLY A 134 -2.60 3.48 13.09
C GLY A 134 -2.47 2.04 12.57
N ARG A 135 -1.70 1.87 11.51
CA ARG A 135 -1.31 0.59 10.94
C ARG A 135 0.15 0.67 10.52
N SER A 136 0.98 -0.15 11.15
CA SER A 136 2.41 -0.21 10.86
C SER A 136 2.75 -1.54 10.19
N TYR A 137 3.57 -1.48 9.13
CA TYR A 137 4.17 -2.63 8.47
C TYR A 137 5.66 -2.60 8.78
N TYR A 138 6.18 -3.68 9.31
CA TYR A 138 7.58 -3.89 9.62
C TYR A 138 8.09 -4.95 8.67
N LEU A 139 8.82 -4.52 7.65
CA LEU A 139 9.21 -5.36 6.51
C LEU A 139 10.69 -5.70 6.60
N GLN A 140 11.01 -6.99 6.54
CA GLN A 140 12.39 -7.49 6.54
C GLN A 140 13.10 -7.00 5.29
N GLY A 141 14.14 -6.20 5.49
CA GLY A 141 15.07 -5.82 4.43
C GLY A 141 16.27 -6.79 4.34
N ASP A 142 17.27 -6.37 3.60
CA ASP A 142 18.56 -7.01 3.53
C ASP A 142 19.46 -6.63 4.71
N SER A 143 20.51 -7.42 4.95
CA SER A 143 21.63 -7.07 5.85
C SER A 143 21.22 -6.52 7.23
N GLY A 144 20.20 -7.09 7.86
CA GLY A 144 19.77 -6.69 9.21
C GLY A 144 19.00 -5.37 9.25
N ASN A 145 18.42 -4.93 8.13
CA ASN A 145 17.56 -3.75 8.11
C ASN A 145 16.08 -4.12 8.15
N VAL A 146 15.27 -3.22 8.68
CA VAL A 146 13.79 -3.27 8.63
C VAL A 146 13.25 -1.96 8.09
N TYR A 147 12.28 -2.05 7.19
CA TYR A 147 11.55 -0.89 6.67
C TYR A 147 10.23 -0.79 7.41
N VAL A 148 9.99 0.36 8.02
CA VAL A 148 8.76 0.62 8.77
C VAL A 148 7.91 1.59 7.97
N LEU A 149 6.76 1.11 7.49
CA LEU A 149 5.73 1.93 6.89
C LEU A 149 4.62 2.13 7.92
N ARG A 150 4.48 3.33 8.45
CA ARG A 150 3.45 3.66 9.44
C ARG A 150 2.41 4.57 8.85
N PHE A 151 1.19 4.08 8.80
CA PHE A 151 0.02 4.83 8.41
C PHE A 151 -0.75 5.27 9.65
N THR A 152 -1.13 6.55 9.71
CA THR A 152 -2.00 7.09 10.76
C THR A 152 -3.05 8.03 10.14
N GLY A 153 -4.16 8.21 10.83
CA GLY A 153 -5.23 9.10 10.38
C GLY A 153 -6.45 8.99 11.30
N MET A 154 -7.50 9.76 11.03
CA MET A 154 -8.78 9.54 11.70
C MET A 154 -9.27 8.11 11.41
N ARG A 155 -9.78 7.44 12.44
CA ARG A 155 -10.12 6.01 12.38
C ARG A 155 -11.00 5.64 11.19
N ASP A 156 -12.08 6.37 10.98
CA ASP A 156 -13.01 6.14 9.87
C ASP A 156 -12.39 6.39 8.50
N LYS A 157 -11.51 7.37 8.38
CA LYS A 157 -10.80 7.72 7.14
C LYS A 157 -9.75 6.67 6.79
N LEU A 158 -8.90 6.30 7.75
CA LEU A 158 -7.88 5.28 7.55
C LEU A 158 -8.48 3.92 7.18
N MET A 159 -9.63 3.57 7.78
CA MET A 159 -10.36 2.35 7.43
C MET A 159 -10.81 2.33 5.96
N ARG A 160 -11.25 3.46 5.40
CA ARG A 160 -11.68 3.55 3.99
C ARG A 160 -10.53 3.32 3.00
N ILE A 161 -9.30 3.70 3.37
CA ILE A 161 -8.12 3.53 2.52
C ILE A 161 -7.26 2.32 2.91
N ARG A 162 -7.76 1.42 3.77
CA ARG A 162 -7.00 0.24 4.23
C ARG A 162 -6.40 -0.58 3.09
N ASN A 163 -7.16 -0.82 2.02
CA ASN A 163 -6.65 -1.55 0.86
C ASN A 163 -5.49 -0.82 0.19
N GLN A 164 -5.48 0.51 0.18
CA GLN A 164 -4.37 1.28 -0.36
C GLN A 164 -3.13 1.16 0.53
N THR A 165 -3.27 1.15 1.86
CA THR A 165 -2.13 0.93 2.77
C THR A 165 -1.49 -0.43 2.54
N ASP A 166 -2.29 -1.48 2.33
CA ASP A 166 -1.80 -2.82 2.01
C ASP A 166 -1.11 -2.86 0.63
N LEU A 167 -1.66 -2.20 -0.40
CA LEU A 167 -1.05 -2.12 -1.73
C LEU A 167 0.31 -1.42 -1.68
N ILE A 168 0.41 -0.28 -1.00
CA ILE A 168 1.66 0.46 -0.82
C ILE A 168 2.71 -0.43 -0.14
N ALA A 169 2.35 -1.08 0.97
CA ALA A 169 3.27 -1.94 1.70
C ALA A 169 3.73 -3.15 0.87
N ARG A 170 2.83 -3.76 0.07
CA ARG A 170 3.15 -4.89 -0.82
C ARG A 170 4.07 -4.51 -1.97
N SER A 171 4.02 -3.25 -2.41
CA SER A 171 4.80 -2.76 -3.53
C SER A 171 6.24 -2.42 -3.15
N LEU A 172 6.53 -2.21 -1.86
CA LEU A 172 7.87 -1.81 -1.41
C LEU A 172 8.91 -2.85 -1.81
N ARG A 173 9.92 -2.38 -2.54
CA ARG A 173 11.05 -3.18 -3.04
C ARG A 173 12.36 -2.42 -2.88
N LEU A 174 13.44 -3.15 -2.75
CA LEU A 174 14.79 -2.59 -2.73
C LEU A 174 15.29 -2.32 -4.16
N LYS A 175 16.20 -1.38 -4.29
CA LYS A 175 16.89 -1.05 -5.55
C LYS A 175 18.00 -2.04 -5.84
#